data_db742aac40f1d8b250a3082d59ca982e
#
_entry.id   db742aac40f1d8b250a3082d59ca982e
#
_cell.length_a   1.000
_cell.length_b   1.000
_cell.length_c   1.000
_cell.angle_alpha   90.00
_cell.angle_beta   90.00
_cell.angle_gamma   90.00
#
_symmetry.space_group_name_H-M   'P 1'
#
loop_
_entity.id
_entity.type
_entity.pdbx_description
1 polymer ?
#
loop_
_entity_poly.entity_id
_entity_poly.type
_entity_poly.pdbx_seq_one_letter_code
_entity_poly.pdbx_strand_id
1 'polypeptide(L)'
;MGTRWSYSRCTSFGQCKYEYYLNYIINDDEQYLREGNYYAEVGSYIHKIIEMIFNGELKQEEALQYYLDNYKDNVFYKVKKQSTMDKTYALLADFFANLDLSWADDYEVLGVEKKMKFTLDGYDFVGYIDLLLRDKRDGKIVVLDHKSTEYPFKLDGGLKKKLQDSFAKYKKQMYLYAYAVHEEYGEYPKEMTWHHFKNGGKLATIPFKKKEYDDALDWFRETLREIEMEEDFEPSEDYFYCANLCNFRRSCEYHKRSMRKMWNKK
;
A
#
# COMPACT_ATOMS: atom_id res chain seq x y z
N MET A 1 15.20 -12.05 -18.39
CA MET A 1 15.22 -10.95 -17.37
C MET A 1 15.02 -11.60 -16.01
N GLY A 2 15.88 -11.31 -15.03
CA GLY A 2 15.74 -11.88 -13.69
C GLY A 2 14.42 -11.48 -13.03
N THR A 3 13.91 -12.34 -12.17
CA THR A 3 12.68 -12.09 -11.39
C THR A 3 12.86 -10.89 -10.49
N ARG A 4 12.02 -9.86 -10.62
CA ARG A 4 12.01 -8.69 -9.74
C ARG A 4 11.08 -8.91 -8.56
N TRP A 5 11.58 -8.64 -7.39
CA TRP A 5 10.84 -8.73 -6.13
C TRP A 5 10.29 -7.36 -5.70
N SER A 6 9.27 -7.38 -4.89
CA SER A 6 8.68 -6.18 -4.29
C SER A 6 7.97 -6.54 -3.00
N TYR A 7 7.68 -5.53 -2.17
CA TYR A 7 6.84 -5.71 -0.99
C TYR A 7 5.50 -6.38 -1.34
N SER A 8 4.81 -5.87 -2.36
CA SER A 8 3.51 -6.41 -2.78
C SER A 8 3.60 -7.86 -3.26
N ARG A 9 4.68 -8.25 -3.94
CA ARG A 9 4.90 -9.62 -4.37
C ARG A 9 5.06 -10.57 -3.18
N CYS A 10 5.86 -10.21 -2.17
CA CYS A 10 6.01 -11.03 -0.97
C CYS A 10 4.70 -11.12 -0.16
N THR A 11 3.98 -10.00 0.00
CA THR A 11 2.72 -9.99 0.77
C THR A 11 1.58 -10.71 0.07
N SER A 12 1.54 -10.73 -1.27
CA SER A 12 0.51 -11.49 -2.02
C SER A 12 0.60 -12.99 -1.77
N PHE A 13 1.81 -13.54 -1.64
CA PHE A 13 2.01 -14.93 -1.27
C PHE A 13 1.39 -15.28 0.08
N GLY A 14 1.66 -14.48 1.11
CA GLY A 14 1.05 -14.66 2.43
C GLY A 14 -0.45 -14.39 2.48
N GLN A 15 -1.02 -13.65 1.52
CA GLN A 15 -2.45 -13.37 1.45
C GLN A 15 -3.22 -14.51 0.76
N CYS A 16 -2.71 -14.98 -0.36
CA CYS A 16 -3.28 -16.11 -1.11
C CYS A 16 -2.20 -16.69 -2.04
N LYS A 17 -1.70 -17.88 -1.71
CA LYS A 17 -0.67 -18.54 -2.52
C LYS A 17 -1.14 -18.80 -3.95
N TYR A 18 -2.42 -19.14 -4.14
CA TYR A 18 -2.97 -19.36 -5.49
C TYR A 18 -3.06 -18.06 -6.30
N GLU A 19 -3.41 -16.91 -5.70
CA GLU A 19 -3.33 -15.62 -6.39
C GLU A 19 -1.88 -15.27 -6.77
N TYR A 20 -0.93 -15.55 -5.88
CA TYR A 20 0.50 -15.40 -6.19
C TYR A 20 0.90 -16.26 -7.40
N TYR A 21 0.48 -17.52 -7.43
CA TYR A 21 0.74 -18.45 -8.52
C TYR A 21 0.21 -17.94 -9.86
N LEU A 22 -1.05 -17.45 -9.88
CA LEU A 22 -1.64 -16.86 -11.07
C LEU A 22 -0.91 -15.59 -11.53
N ASN A 23 -0.47 -14.75 -10.58
CA ASN A 23 0.19 -13.47 -10.89
C ASN A 23 1.63 -13.62 -11.38
N TYR A 24 2.39 -14.57 -10.82
CA TYR A 24 3.85 -14.54 -10.92
C TYR A 24 4.47 -15.84 -11.47
N ILE A 25 3.74 -16.94 -11.48
CA ILE A 25 4.22 -18.23 -11.97
C ILE A 25 3.60 -18.55 -13.33
N ILE A 26 2.27 -18.66 -13.42
CA ILE A 26 1.59 -18.88 -14.69
C ILE A 26 1.67 -17.63 -15.56
N ASN A 27 1.26 -16.50 -15.01
CA ASN A 27 1.19 -15.19 -15.70
C ASN A 27 0.47 -15.29 -17.07
N ASP A 28 -0.64 -16.03 -17.10
CA ASP A 28 -1.46 -16.26 -18.27
C ASP A 28 -2.70 -15.34 -18.22
N ASP A 29 -2.59 -14.18 -18.84
CA ASP A 29 -3.66 -13.15 -18.86
C ASP A 29 -4.81 -13.53 -19.83
N GLU A 30 -4.65 -14.52 -20.71
CA GLU A 30 -5.72 -15.01 -21.58
C GLU A 30 -6.68 -15.92 -20.79
N GLN A 31 -6.14 -16.80 -19.96
CA GLN A 31 -6.92 -17.73 -19.15
C GLN A 31 -7.45 -17.09 -17.85
N TYR A 32 -6.65 -16.25 -17.22
CA TYR A 32 -6.95 -15.64 -15.90
C TYR A 32 -7.00 -14.12 -15.99
N LEU A 33 -8.21 -13.61 -16.27
CA LEU A 33 -8.45 -12.17 -16.35
C LEU A 33 -8.24 -11.49 -15.00
N ARG A 34 -7.33 -10.54 -14.96
CA ARG A 34 -7.13 -9.66 -13.80
C ARG A 34 -8.20 -8.58 -13.78
N GLU A 35 -8.74 -8.35 -12.62
CA GLU A 35 -9.71 -7.28 -12.39
C GLU A 35 -9.17 -6.32 -11.33
N GLY A 36 -9.31 -5.03 -11.57
CA GLY A 36 -9.13 -4.03 -10.53
C GLY A 36 -10.23 -4.09 -9.47
N ASN A 37 -10.12 -3.28 -8.45
CA ASN A 37 -11.18 -3.12 -7.47
C ASN A 37 -11.32 -1.65 -7.08
N TYR A 38 -12.52 -1.29 -6.64
CA TYR A 38 -12.89 0.06 -6.25
C TYR A 38 -11.90 0.72 -5.27
N TYR A 39 -11.47 -0.02 -4.25
CA TYR A 39 -10.60 0.55 -3.21
C TYR A 39 -9.19 0.84 -3.73
N ALA A 40 -8.70 0.00 -4.63
CA ALA A 40 -7.40 0.21 -5.27
C ALA A 40 -7.43 1.42 -6.21
N GLU A 41 -8.48 1.55 -7.05
CA GLU A 41 -8.62 2.70 -7.94
C GLU A 41 -8.75 4.01 -7.17
N VAL A 42 -9.60 4.04 -6.13
CA VAL A 42 -9.72 5.22 -5.27
C VAL A 42 -8.38 5.57 -4.63
N GLY A 43 -7.66 4.57 -4.10
CA GLY A 43 -6.33 4.77 -3.52
C GLY A 43 -5.36 5.38 -4.54
N SER A 44 -5.22 4.75 -5.69
CA SER A 44 -4.31 5.21 -6.76
C SER A 44 -4.66 6.60 -7.26
N TYR A 45 -5.95 6.93 -7.37
CA TYR A 45 -6.38 8.25 -7.80
C TYR A 45 -5.98 9.36 -6.82
N ILE A 46 -6.13 9.11 -5.51
CA ILE A 46 -5.72 10.08 -4.49
C ILE A 46 -4.20 10.24 -4.46
N HIS A 47 -3.46 9.14 -4.50
CA HIS A 47 -1.99 9.16 -4.58
C HIS A 47 -1.54 10.02 -5.76
N LYS A 48 -2.14 9.83 -6.94
CA LYS A 48 -1.83 10.62 -8.14
C LYS A 48 -2.04 12.12 -7.94
N ILE A 49 -3.14 12.54 -7.27
CA ILE A 49 -3.38 13.98 -7.01
C ILE A 49 -2.31 14.55 -6.08
N ILE A 50 -1.98 13.83 -5.01
CA ILE A 50 -0.93 14.27 -4.09
C ILE A 50 0.44 14.29 -4.76
N GLU A 51 0.77 13.30 -5.58
CA GLU A 51 1.96 13.26 -6.42
C GLU A 51 2.07 14.50 -7.32
N MET A 52 0.98 14.84 -8.01
CA MET A 52 0.94 16.03 -8.88
C MET A 52 1.19 17.33 -8.11
N ILE A 53 0.69 17.42 -6.86
CA ILE A 53 0.95 18.60 -6.01
C ILE A 53 2.44 18.68 -5.64
N PHE A 54 3.04 17.58 -5.19
CA PHE A 54 4.47 17.57 -4.81
C PHE A 54 5.41 17.73 -6.01
N ASN A 55 4.98 17.36 -7.22
CA ASN A 55 5.71 17.61 -8.47
C ASN A 55 5.49 19.03 -9.02
N GLY A 56 4.60 19.84 -8.41
CA GLY A 56 4.27 21.19 -8.87
C GLY A 56 3.39 21.24 -10.13
N GLU A 57 2.78 20.12 -10.50
CA GLU A 57 1.87 19.99 -11.66
C GLU A 57 0.45 20.45 -11.32
N LEU A 58 0.08 20.45 -10.06
CA LEU A 58 -1.22 20.88 -9.54
C LEU A 58 -1.00 21.70 -8.26
N LYS A 59 -1.71 22.82 -8.13
CA LYS A 59 -1.68 23.57 -6.87
C LYS A 59 -2.59 22.93 -5.82
N GLN A 60 -2.23 23.06 -4.55
CA GLN A 60 -3.00 22.49 -3.44
C GLN A 60 -4.46 23.00 -3.44
N GLU A 61 -4.67 24.29 -3.69
CA GLU A 61 -5.98 24.93 -3.74
C GLU A 61 -6.87 24.45 -4.91
N GLU A 62 -6.28 23.86 -5.94
CA GLU A 62 -6.98 23.30 -7.11
C GLU A 62 -7.35 21.83 -6.93
N ALA A 63 -6.80 21.16 -5.90
CA ALA A 63 -6.92 19.71 -5.70
C ALA A 63 -8.37 19.22 -5.55
N LEU A 64 -9.22 19.97 -4.84
CA LEU A 64 -10.65 19.63 -4.73
C LEU A 64 -11.34 19.62 -6.08
N GLN A 65 -11.16 20.69 -6.86
CA GLN A 65 -11.80 20.80 -8.17
C GLN A 65 -11.30 19.70 -9.10
N TYR A 66 -9.98 19.44 -9.11
CA TYR A 66 -9.39 18.36 -9.91
C TYR A 66 -9.96 16.99 -9.50
N TYR A 67 -10.12 16.74 -8.19
CA TYR A 67 -10.72 15.51 -7.67
C TYR A 67 -12.15 15.32 -8.16
N LEU A 68 -12.98 16.37 -8.07
CA LEU A 68 -14.39 16.31 -8.46
C LEU A 68 -14.57 16.08 -9.97
N ASP A 69 -13.81 16.79 -10.79
CA ASP A 69 -13.93 16.77 -12.25
C ASP A 69 -13.49 15.45 -12.86
N ASN A 70 -12.42 14.84 -12.28
CA ASN A 70 -11.78 13.67 -12.88
C ASN A 70 -12.11 12.35 -12.17
N TYR A 71 -12.95 12.35 -11.10
CA TYR A 71 -13.23 11.15 -10.30
C TYR A 71 -13.79 10.00 -11.15
N LYS A 72 -14.75 10.29 -12.04
CA LYS A 72 -15.43 9.28 -12.86
C LYS A 72 -14.50 8.62 -13.89
N ASP A 73 -13.49 9.37 -14.33
CA ASP A 73 -12.52 8.92 -15.33
C ASP A 73 -11.36 8.12 -14.70
N ASN A 74 -11.28 8.08 -13.37
CA ASN A 74 -10.23 7.36 -12.64
C ASN A 74 -10.78 6.26 -11.72
N VAL A 75 -12.11 6.20 -11.47
CA VAL A 75 -12.74 5.22 -10.58
C VAL A 75 -13.90 4.54 -11.30
N PHE A 76 -13.62 3.41 -11.94
CA PHE A 76 -14.58 2.65 -12.76
C PHE A 76 -15.23 1.50 -12.00
N TYR A 77 -14.47 0.84 -11.11
CA TYR A 77 -14.99 -0.30 -10.36
C TYR A 77 -15.98 0.13 -9.28
N LYS A 78 -16.94 -0.77 -9.01
CA LYS A 78 -18.01 -0.51 -8.05
C LYS A 78 -18.04 -1.57 -6.97
N VAL A 79 -18.44 -1.19 -5.77
CA VAL A 79 -18.83 -2.12 -4.71
C VAL A 79 -20.35 -2.28 -4.69
N LYS A 80 -20.86 -3.42 -4.16
CA LYS A 80 -22.28 -3.73 -4.13
C LYS A 80 -23.15 -2.65 -3.45
N LYS A 81 -22.60 -1.97 -2.45
CA LYS A 81 -23.33 -1.01 -1.65
C LYS A 81 -23.02 0.42 -2.10
N GLN A 82 -23.92 1.04 -2.84
CA GLN A 82 -23.79 2.41 -3.35
C GLN A 82 -23.43 3.41 -2.23
N SER A 83 -24.07 3.32 -1.07
CA SER A 83 -23.78 4.22 0.06
C SER A 83 -22.34 4.13 0.60
N THR A 84 -21.59 3.07 0.29
CA THR A 84 -20.16 2.98 0.62
C THR A 84 -19.35 3.86 -0.32
N MET A 85 -19.69 3.86 -1.61
CA MET A 85 -19.06 4.70 -2.61
C MET A 85 -19.33 6.17 -2.34
N ASP A 86 -20.61 6.53 -2.08
CA ASP A 86 -21.02 7.91 -1.79
C ASP A 86 -20.31 8.46 -0.56
N LYS A 87 -20.23 7.67 0.52
CA LYS A 87 -19.49 8.05 1.73
C LYS A 87 -18.00 8.22 1.50
N THR A 88 -17.39 7.32 0.73
CA THR A 88 -15.95 7.42 0.41
C THR A 88 -15.69 8.66 -0.45
N TYR A 89 -16.50 8.88 -1.47
CA TYR A 89 -16.42 10.07 -2.33
C TYR A 89 -16.51 11.37 -1.54
N ALA A 90 -17.56 11.50 -0.68
CA ALA A 90 -17.77 12.70 0.14
C ALA A 90 -16.62 12.92 1.15
N LEU A 91 -16.14 11.86 1.81
CA LEU A 91 -15.03 11.95 2.76
C LEU A 91 -13.73 12.41 2.11
N LEU A 92 -13.48 11.98 0.87
CA LEU A 92 -12.28 12.37 0.15
C LEU A 92 -12.41 13.76 -0.48
N ALA A 93 -13.62 14.17 -0.88
CA ALA A 93 -13.88 15.56 -1.25
C ALA A 93 -13.64 16.50 -0.06
N ASP A 94 -14.10 16.13 1.15
CA ASP A 94 -13.82 16.88 2.38
C ASP A 94 -12.32 16.93 2.70
N PHE A 95 -11.59 15.82 2.51
CA PHE A 95 -10.14 15.81 2.65
C PHE A 95 -9.47 16.84 1.73
N PHE A 96 -9.83 16.88 0.44
CA PHE A 96 -9.24 17.84 -0.50
C PHE A 96 -9.71 19.28 -0.25
N ALA A 97 -10.94 19.48 0.22
CA ALA A 97 -11.44 20.80 0.59
C ALA A 97 -10.69 21.42 1.80
N ASN A 98 -10.18 20.55 2.67
CA ASN A 98 -9.44 20.94 3.88
C ASN A 98 -7.97 20.48 3.82
N LEU A 99 -7.44 20.27 2.62
CA LEU A 99 -6.07 19.79 2.45
C LEU A 99 -5.08 20.80 3.05
N ASP A 100 -4.26 20.33 3.96
CA ASP A 100 -3.16 21.08 4.55
C ASP A 100 -1.87 20.27 4.44
N LEU A 101 -0.98 20.74 3.59
CA LEU A 101 0.35 20.18 3.38
C LEU A 101 1.46 21.08 3.94
N SER A 102 1.13 22.07 4.79
CA SER A 102 2.10 22.98 5.40
C SER A 102 3.19 22.28 6.22
N TRP A 103 2.89 21.08 6.74
CA TRP A 103 3.89 20.22 7.39
C TRP A 103 5.08 19.89 6.47
N ALA A 104 4.88 19.90 5.16
CA ALA A 104 5.94 19.60 4.17
C ALA A 104 6.97 20.73 4.09
N ASP A 105 6.65 21.95 4.52
CA ASP A 105 7.58 23.08 4.54
C ASP A 105 8.80 22.85 5.46
N ASP A 106 8.67 21.97 6.45
CA ASP A 106 9.76 21.55 7.33
C ASP A 106 10.77 20.60 6.65
N TYR A 107 10.47 20.14 5.44
CA TYR A 107 11.25 19.12 4.75
C TYR A 107 11.76 19.60 3.39
N GLU A 108 12.91 19.06 3.00
CA GLU A 108 13.39 19.01 1.62
C GLU A 108 12.85 17.73 0.97
N VAL A 109 12.18 17.83 -0.19
CA VAL A 109 11.68 16.67 -0.93
C VAL A 109 12.83 16.07 -1.74
N LEU A 110 13.30 14.88 -1.34
CA LEU A 110 14.36 14.14 -2.04
C LEU A 110 13.79 13.30 -3.20
N GLY A 111 12.50 13.00 -3.17
CA GLY A 111 11.82 12.30 -4.26
C GLY A 111 10.33 12.10 -3.98
N VAL A 112 9.57 12.14 -5.08
CA VAL A 112 8.13 11.84 -5.14
C VAL A 112 7.99 10.58 -5.97
N GLU A 113 7.18 9.58 -5.50
CA GLU A 113 7.09 8.26 -6.14
C GLU A 113 8.49 7.70 -6.49
N LYS A 114 9.43 7.91 -5.54
CA LYS A 114 10.84 7.61 -5.79
C LYS A 114 11.06 6.13 -5.97
N LYS A 115 11.45 5.76 -7.19
CA LYS A 115 11.80 4.38 -7.51
C LYS A 115 13.13 3.99 -6.89
N MET A 116 13.09 3.00 -6.02
CA MET A 116 14.25 2.38 -5.39
C MET A 116 14.52 1.02 -6.03
N LYS A 117 15.80 0.75 -6.33
CA LYS A 117 16.28 -0.56 -6.78
C LYS A 117 17.40 -0.99 -5.84
N PHE A 118 17.31 -2.16 -5.29
CA PHE A 118 18.28 -2.68 -4.34
C PHE A 118 18.30 -4.20 -4.38
N THR A 119 19.33 -4.80 -3.80
CA THR A 119 19.48 -6.26 -3.71
C THR A 119 19.46 -6.66 -2.24
N LEU A 120 18.58 -7.57 -1.87
CA LEU A 120 18.52 -8.18 -0.55
C LEU A 120 18.89 -9.67 -0.69
N ASP A 121 20.02 -10.08 -0.13
CA ASP A 121 20.55 -11.45 -0.14
C ASP A 121 20.57 -12.10 -1.55
N GLY A 122 20.91 -11.35 -2.58
CA GLY A 122 20.97 -11.82 -3.97
C GLY A 122 19.64 -11.69 -4.75
N TYR A 123 18.56 -11.25 -4.11
CA TYR A 123 17.27 -11.00 -4.76
C TYR A 123 17.12 -9.53 -5.15
N ASP A 124 16.86 -9.27 -6.43
CA ASP A 124 16.67 -7.91 -6.94
C ASP A 124 15.27 -7.38 -6.60
N PHE A 125 15.22 -6.34 -5.79
CA PHE A 125 13.98 -5.67 -5.40
C PHE A 125 13.76 -4.36 -6.14
N VAL A 126 12.48 -4.03 -6.30
CA VAL A 126 12.02 -2.70 -6.71
C VAL A 126 10.91 -2.25 -5.76
N GLY A 127 10.98 -1.01 -5.33
CA GLY A 127 9.93 -0.34 -4.55
C GLY A 127 9.76 1.09 -5.01
N TYR A 128 8.65 1.69 -4.61
CA TYR A 128 8.36 3.11 -4.82
C TYR A 128 8.04 3.73 -3.47
N ILE A 129 8.76 4.78 -3.11
CA ILE A 129 8.53 5.55 -1.89
C ILE A 129 7.70 6.77 -2.28
N ASP A 130 6.50 6.89 -1.72
CA ASP A 130 5.58 7.96 -2.08
C ASP A 130 6.23 9.33 -1.90
N LEU A 131 6.81 9.58 -0.71
CA LEU A 131 7.65 10.76 -0.45
C LEU A 131 8.91 10.36 0.33
N LEU A 132 10.06 10.65 -0.24
CA LEU A 132 11.34 10.60 0.46
C LEU A 132 11.74 12.03 0.83
N LEU A 133 11.91 12.28 2.11
CA LEU A 133 12.04 13.62 2.68
C LEU A 133 13.34 13.73 3.49
N ARG A 134 13.88 14.94 3.58
CA ARG A 134 14.96 15.30 4.52
C ARG A 134 14.47 16.40 5.45
N ASP A 135 14.46 16.13 6.74
CA ASP A 135 14.09 17.12 7.75
C ASP A 135 15.12 18.27 7.78
N LYS A 136 14.68 19.51 7.56
CA LYS A 136 15.55 20.68 7.50
C LYS A 136 16.19 21.03 8.84
N ARG A 137 15.63 20.53 9.96
CA ARG A 137 16.10 20.81 11.31
C ARG A 137 17.34 20.03 11.70
N ASP A 138 17.46 18.79 11.25
CA ASP A 138 18.55 17.87 11.64
C ASP A 138 19.22 17.16 10.45
N GLY A 139 18.77 17.41 9.24
CA GLY A 139 19.28 16.82 8.01
C GLY A 139 18.98 15.33 7.84
N LYS A 140 18.13 14.72 8.69
CA LYS A 140 17.85 13.29 8.67
C LYS A 140 16.74 12.92 7.68
N ILE A 141 16.85 11.72 7.14
CA ILE A 141 15.85 11.18 6.19
C ILE A 141 14.59 10.72 6.92
N VAL A 142 13.45 11.00 6.29
CA VAL A 142 12.11 10.53 6.66
C VAL A 142 11.51 9.83 5.45
N VAL A 143 10.95 8.65 5.66
CA VAL A 143 10.16 7.94 4.64
C VAL A 143 8.69 8.15 4.95
N LEU A 144 7.94 8.64 3.97
CA LEU A 144 6.51 8.86 4.10
C LEU A 144 5.76 8.05 3.05
N ASP A 145 4.67 7.43 3.46
CA ASP A 145 3.79 6.62 2.64
C ASP A 145 2.33 7.06 2.84
N HIS A 146 1.60 7.25 1.76
CA HIS A 146 0.21 7.68 1.78
C HIS A 146 -0.74 6.50 1.99
N LYS A 147 -1.76 6.67 2.83
CA LYS A 147 -2.74 5.61 3.13
C LYS A 147 -4.18 6.09 3.04
N SER A 148 -4.95 5.40 2.20
CA SER A 148 -6.41 5.55 2.13
C SER A 148 -7.15 4.74 3.22
N THR A 149 -6.49 4.46 4.35
CA THR A 149 -7.02 3.66 5.46
C THR A 149 -7.22 4.50 6.70
N GLU A 150 -7.88 3.91 7.73
CA GLU A 150 -8.11 4.59 9.01
C GLU A 150 -6.80 4.84 9.75
N TYR A 151 -6.69 6.01 10.42
CA TYR A 151 -5.58 6.38 11.29
C TYR A 151 -5.41 5.37 12.44
N PRO A 152 -4.19 4.84 12.66
CA PRO A 152 -4.01 3.64 13.49
C PRO A 152 -4.03 3.89 14.99
N PHE A 153 -3.72 5.11 15.45
CA PHE A 153 -3.57 5.39 16.89
C PHE A 153 -4.84 5.94 17.51
N LYS A 154 -4.99 5.71 18.82
CA LYS A 154 -5.98 6.34 19.68
C LYS A 154 -5.49 7.71 20.18
N LEU A 155 -6.33 8.43 20.93
CA LEU A 155 -5.96 9.71 21.55
C LEU A 155 -4.85 9.57 22.59
N ASP A 156 -4.77 8.43 23.27
CA ASP A 156 -3.71 8.09 24.23
C ASP A 156 -2.39 7.62 23.58
N GLY A 157 -2.30 7.65 22.25
CA GLY A 157 -1.15 7.18 21.49
C GLY A 157 -1.11 5.66 21.28
N GLY A 158 -1.99 4.88 21.92
CA GLY A 158 -2.04 3.43 21.78
C GLY A 158 -2.57 2.99 20.41
N LEU A 159 -2.04 1.89 19.86
CA LEU A 159 -2.50 1.31 18.61
C LEU A 159 -3.92 0.74 18.76
N LYS A 160 -4.80 1.02 17.81
CA LYS A 160 -6.15 0.44 17.76
C LYS A 160 -6.08 -1.06 17.52
N LYS A 161 -6.67 -1.87 18.40
CA LYS A 161 -6.62 -3.34 18.33
C LYS A 161 -7.01 -3.88 16.95
N LYS A 162 -8.08 -3.35 16.34
CA LYS A 162 -8.57 -3.77 15.01
C LYS A 162 -7.60 -3.47 13.85
N LEU A 163 -6.59 -2.63 14.06
CA LEU A 163 -5.62 -2.21 13.04
C LEU A 163 -4.22 -2.78 13.27
N GLN A 164 -4.03 -3.63 14.30
CA GLN A 164 -2.71 -4.17 14.63
C GLN A 164 -2.08 -4.93 13.47
N ASP A 165 -2.82 -5.84 12.84
CA ASP A 165 -2.31 -6.68 11.74
C ASP A 165 -2.01 -5.86 10.48
N SER A 166 -2.91 -4.93 10.12
CA SER A 166 -2.67 -4.05 8.96
C SER A 166 -1.51 -3.10 9.19
N PHE A 167 -1.38 -2.55 10.40
CA PHE A 167 -0.26 -1.68 10.74
C PHE A 167 1.08 -2.42 10.81
N ALA A 168 1.08 -3.68 11.25
CA ALA A 168 2.27 -4.53 11.19
C ALA A 168 2.73 -4.75 9.72
N LYS A 169 1.79 -4.95 8.79
CA LYS A 169 2.09 -5.02 7.35
C LYS A 169 2.69 -3.71 6.84
N TYR A 170 2.13 -2.55 7.22
CA TYR A 170 2.66 -1.24 6.83
C TYR A 170 4.08 -1.02 7.35
N LYS A 171 4.36 -1.39 8.60
CA LYS A 171 5.73 -1.31 9.15
C LYS A 171 6.72 -2.13 8.34
N LYS A 172 6.38 -3.36 7.94
CA LYS A 172 7.26 -4.19 7.09
C LYS A 172 7.61 -3.50 5.77
N GLN A 173 6.64 -2.86 5.12
CA GLN A 173 6.89 -2.07 3.91
C GLN A 173 7.91 -0.96 4.16
N MET A 174 7.70 -0.19 5.22
CA MET A 174 8.56 0.94 5.54
C MET A 174 9.97 0.50 5.95
N TYR A 175 10.12 -0.64 6.62
CA TYR A 175 11.45 -1.18 6.94
C TYR A 175 12.17 -1.72 5.70
N LEU A 176 11.46 -2.25 4.71
CA LEU A 176 12.05 -2.58 3.41
C LEU A 176 12.54 -1.30 2.69
N TYR A 177 11.77 -0.22 2.78
CA TYR A 177 12.19 1.08 2.25
C TYR A 177 13.38 1.66 3.04
N ALA A 178 13.42 1.46 4.36
CA ALA A 178 14.57 1.86 5.18
C ALA A 178 15.85 1.12 4.78
N TYR A 179 15.76 -0.15 4.36
CA TYR A 179 16.87 -0.88 3.78
C TYR A 179 17.33 -0.22 2.47
N ALA A 180 16.42 0.06 1.56
CA ALA A 180 16.72 0.71 0.28
C ALA A 180 17.36 2.10 0.46
N VAL A 181 16.86 2.89 1.43
CA VAL A 181 17.39 4.20 1.78
C VAL A 181 18.81 4.07 2.32
N HIS A 182 19.06 3.10 3.20
CA HIS A 182 20.41 2.86 3.72
C HIS A 182 21.39 2.48 2.61
N GLU A 183 20.99 1.64 1.66
CA GLU A 183 21.85 1.26 0.52
C GLU A 183 22.17 2.46 -0.39
N GLU A 184 21.22 3.38 -0.60
CA GLU A 184 21.41 4.52 -1.52
C GLU A 184 22.09 5.73 -0.85
N TYR A 185 21.73 6.01 0.43
CA TYR A 185 22.16 7.23 1.13
C TYR A 185 23.18 6.99 2.26
N GLY A 186 23.47 5.74 2.62
CA GLY A 186 24.40 5.38 3.69
C GLY A 186 23.87 5.66 5.11
N GLU A 187 22.58 6.04 5.24
CA GLU A 187 21.94 6.30 6.53
C GLU A 187 20.53 5.71 6.60
N TYR A 188 20.10 5.28 7.79
CA TYR A 188 18.73 4.87 8.01
C TYR A 188 17.82 6.10 8.17
N PRO A 189 16.54 6.02 7.74
CA PRO A 189 15.59 7.07 8.06
C PRO A 189 15.43 7.17 9.58
N LYS A 190 15.31 8.41 10.12
CA LYS A 190 15.09 8.60 11.56
C LYS A 190 13.71 8.13 12.00
N GLU A 191 12.75 8.25 11.08
CA GLU A 191 11.35 7.92 11.33
C GLU A 191 10.63 7.54 10.04
N MET A 192 9.50 6.87 10.22
CA MET A 192 8.58 6.46 9.17
C MET A 192 7.20 7.05 9.44
N THR A 193 6.61 7.66 8.43
CA THR A 193 5.36 8.41 8.54
C THR A 193 4.32 7.87 7.56
N TRP A 194 3.07 7.72 8.02
CA TRP A 194 1.92 7.43 7.17
C TRP A 194 0.96 8.61 7.18
N HIS A 195 0.62 9.10 6.00
CA HIS A 195 -0.33 10.18 5.78
C HIS A 195 -1.72 9.58 5.49
N HIS A 196 -2.65 9.71 6.44
CA HIS A 196 -3.96 9.06 6.39
C HIS A 196 -5.06 9.97 5.84
N PHE A 197 -5.43 9.79 4.58
CA PHE A 197 -6.43 10.62 3.88
C PHE A 197 -7.82 10.59 4.54
N LYS A 198 -8.29 9.41 4.98
CA LYS A 198 -9.61 9.25 5.61
C LYS A 198 -9.74 9.92 6.98
N ASN A 199 -8.69 10.46 7.50
CA ASN A 199 -8.66 11.14 8.79
C ASN A 199 -8.14 12.57 8.65
N GLY A 200 -8.49 13.25 7.55
CA GLY A 200 -8.14 14.64 7.32
C GLY A 200 -6.63 14.86 7.19
N GLY A 201 -5.91 13.90 6.58
CA GLY A 201 -4.48 14.04 6.38
C GLY A 201 -3.62 13.85 7.64
N LYS A 202 -4.13 13.21 8.70
CA LYS A 202 -3.33 12.96 9.91
C LYS A 202 -2.08 12.17 9.62
N LEU A 203 -0.96 12.62 10.17
CA LEU A 203 0.33 11.92 10.10
C LEU A 203 0.48 10.96 11.28
N ALA A 204 0.72 9.69 10.98
CA ALA A 204 1.08 8.66 11.96
C ALA A 204 2.58 8.38 11.84
N THR A 205 3.37 8.82 12.80
CA THR A 205 4.83 8.71 12.77
C THR A 205 5.33 7.77 13.84
N ILE A 206 6.30 6.93 13.49
CA ILE A 206 7.07 6.12 14.44
C ILE A 206 8.57 6.31 14.20
N PRO A 207 9.41 6.26 15.24
CA PRO A 207 10.85 6.28 15.08
C PRO A 207 11.36 4.97 14.45
N PHE A 208 12.47 5.06 13.73
CA PHE A 208 13.20 3.87 13.30
C PHE A 208 13.68 3.06 14.51
N LYS A 209 13.48 1.75 14.49
CA LYS A 209 13.95 0.84 15.52
C LYS A 209 14.68 -0.34 14.89
N LYS A 210 15.97 -0.46 15.20
CA LYS A 210 16.84 -1.49 14.60
C LYS A 210 16.29 -2.90 14.77
N LYS A 211 15.76 -3.24 15.96
CA LYS A 211 15.17 -4.57 16.18
C LYS A 211 13.98 -4.85 15.27
N GLU A 212 13.03 -3.90 15.15
CA GLU A 212 11.86 -4.08 14.28
C GLU A 212 12.26 -4.14 12.79
N TYR A 213 13.35 -3.44 12.43
CA TYR A 213 13.95 -3.51 11.10
C TYR A 213 14.53 -4.91 10.82
N ASP A 214 15.31 -5.48 11.76
CA ASP A 214 15.87 -6.80 11.60
C ASP A 214 14.78 -7.86 11.49
N ASP A 215 13.77 -7.81 12.39
CA ASP A 215 12.59 -8.69 12.35
C ASP A 215 11.84 -8.60 10.99
N ALA A 216 11.77 -7.40 10.41
CA ALA A 216 11.13 -7.22 9.10
C ALA A 216 11.97 -7.84 7.96
N LEU A 217 13.29 -7.64 7.95
CA LEU A 217 14.15 -8.25 6.93
C LEU A 217 14.16 -9.78 7.04
N ASP A 218 14.17 -10.32 8.25
CA ASP A 218 14.08 -11.77 8.45
C ASP A 218 12.77 -12.33 7.90
N TRP A 219 11.65 -11.62 8.10
CA TRP A 219 10.39 -12.00 7.48
C TRP A 219 10.46 -12.02 5.93
N PHE A 220 11.15 -11.07 5.29
CA PHE A 220 11.34 -11.11 3.82
C PHE A 220 12.16 -12.34 3.41
N ARG A 221 13.25 -12.62 4.11
CA ARG A 221 14.11 -13.78 3.87
C ARG A 221 13.36 -15.10 3.97
N GLU A 222 12.56 -15.24 5.03
CA GLU A 222 11.72 -16.42 5.24
C GLU A 222 10.67 -16.55 4.13
N THR A 223 9.97 -15.47 3.80
CA THR A 223 8.96 -15.45 2.73
C THR A 223 9.56 -15.82 1.37
N LEU A 224 10.76 -15.32 1.04
CA LEU A 224 11.43 -15.68 -0.21
C LEU A 224 11.75 -17.17 -0.27
N ARG A 225 12.27 -17.75 0.82
CA ARG A 225 12.55 -19.20 0.91
C ARG A 225 11.26 -20.02 0.82
N GLU A 226 10.20 -19.61 1.50
CA GLU A 226 8.89 -20.29 1.42
C GLU A 226 8.36 -20.28 -0.02
N ILE A 227 8.48 -19.16 -0.74
CA ILE A 227 8.05 -19.07 -2.15
C ILE A 227 8.86 -20.01 -3.04
N GLU A 228 10.18 -20.11 -2.85
CA GLU A 228 11.05 -20.99 -3.62
C GLU A 228 10.77 -22.49 -3.39
N MET A 229 10.29 -22.83 -2.18
CA MET A 229 10.01 -24.22 -1.81
C MET A 229 8.54 -24.61 -2.01
N GLU A 230 7.68 -23.64 -2.42
CA GLU A 230 6.25 -23.89 -2.55
C GLU A 230 5.92 -24.63 -3.86
N GLU A 231 5.22 -25.74 -3.73
CA GLU A 231 4.77 -26.56 -4.86
C GLU A 231 3.23 -26.57 -5.02
N ASP A 232 2.48 -26.39 -3.92
CA ASP A 232 1.03 -26.63 -3.84
C ASP A 232 0.17 -25.34 -3.74
N PHE A 233 0.63 -24.22 -4.01
CA PHE A 233 -0.03 -22.90 -4.03
C PHE A 233 -1.52 -22.88 -3.60
N GLU A 234 -1.84 -23.29 -2.38
CA GLU A 234 -3.18 -23.41 -1.86
C GLU A 234 -3.94 -22.06 -1.83
N PRO A 235 -5.25 -22.03 -2.18
CA PRO A 235 -6.04 -20.82 -2.14
C PRO A 235 -6.34 -20.37 -0.71
N SER A 236 -6.46 -19.05 -0.51
CA SER A 236 -6.91 -18.48 0.75
C SER A 236 -8.35 -18.88 1.07
N GLU A 237 -8.65 -19.09 2.36
CA GLU A 237 -10.00 -19.28 2.88
C GLU A 237 -10.68 -17.95 3.29
N ASP A 238 -9.98 -16.81 3.17
CA ASP A 238 -10.54 -15.48 3.46
C ASP A 238 -11.59 -15.09 2.41
N TYR A 239 -12.85 -15.34 2.77
CA TYR A 239 -13.99 -15.02 1.90
C TYR A 239 -14.08 -13.53 1.56
N PHE A 240 -13.81 -12.64 2.52
CA PHE A 240 -13.90 -11.20 2.25
C PHE A 240 -12.87 -10.79 1.22
N TYR A 241 -11.63 -11.26 1.37
CA TYR A 241 -10.57 -11.03 0.41
C TYR A 241 -10.93 -11.56 -0.97
N CYS A 242 -11.31 -12.83 -1.05
CA CYS A 242 -11.69 -13.47 -2.31
C CYS A 242 -12.82 -12.76 -3.04
N ALA A 243 -13.83 -12.27 -2.30
CA ALA A 243 -15.01 -11.64 -2.89
C ALA A 243 -14.83 -10.17 -3.28
N ASN A 244 -13.91 -9.43 -2.62
CA ASN A 244 -13.86 -7.98 -2.75
C ASN A 244 -12.51 -7.43 -3.17
N LEU A 245 -11.41 -8.13 -2.89
CA LEU A 245 -10.06 -7.59 -3.05
C LEU A 245 -9.21 -8.39 -4.04
N CYS A 246 -9.42 -9.71 -4.18
CA CYS A 246 -8.67 -10.56 -5.09
C CYS A 246 -8.85 -10.11 -6.54
N ASN A 247 -7.75 -9.97 -7.27
CA ASN A 247 -7.75 -9.55 -8.68
C ASN A 247 -8.29 -10.63 -9.64
N PHE A 248 -8.34 -11.90 -9.21
CA PHE A 248 -8.84 -13.02 -10.01
C PHE A 248 -10.22 -13.53 -9.60
N ARG A 249 -11.00 -12.74 -8.85
CA ARG A 249 -12.29 -13.17 -8.28
C ARG A 249 -13.30 -13.72 -9.29
N ARG A 250 -13.23 -13.34 -10.57
CA ARG A 250 -14.11 -13.88 -11.63
C ARG A 250 -13.55 -15.10 -12.32
N SER A 251 -12.24 -15.18 -12.49
CA SER A 251 -11.57 -16.27 -13.20
C SER A 251 -11.06 -17.38 -12.27
N CYS A 252 -10.89 -17.11 -10.96
CA CYS A 252 -10.42 -18.10 -9.99
C CYS A 252 -11.44 -19.23 -9.78
N GLU A 253 -11.02 -20.47 -10.06
CA GLU A 253 -11.87 -21.66 -9.87
C GLU A 253 -12.28 -21.92 -8.42
N TYR A 254 -11.44 -21.54 -7.46
CA TYR A 254 -11.69 -21.71 -6.02
C TYR A 254 -12.69 -20.69 -5.48
N HIS A 255 -12.84 -19.53 -6.12
CA HIS A 255 -13.81 -18.51 -5.69
C HIS A 255 -15.24 -19.06 -5.65
N LYS A 256 -15.66 -19.82 -6.68
CA LYS A 256 -16.99 -20.44 -6.74
C LYS A 256 -17.19 -21.48 -5.62
N ARG A 257 -16.13 -22.20 -5.22
CA ARG A 257 -16.20 -23.19 -4.13
C ARG A 257 -16.34 -22.51 -2.76
N SER A 258 -15.62 -21.42 -2.51
CA SER A 258 -15.72 -20.66 -1.26
C SER A 258 -17.12 -20.04 -1.09
N MET A 259 -17.73 -19.55 -2.17
CA MET A 259 -19.13 -19.06 -2.19
C MET A 259 -20.13 -20.16 -1.80
N ARG A 260 -20.00 -21.40 -2.35
CA ARG A 260 -20.90 -22.51 -2.02
C ARG A 260 -20.79 -22.95 -0.56
N LYS A 261 -19.57 -23.03 0.00
CA LYS A 261 -19.36 -23.38 1.43
C LYS A 261 -20.08 -22.40 2.38
N MET A 262 -20.18 -21.13 2.03
CA MET A 262 -20.84 -20.11 2.84
C MET A 262 -22.39 -20.20 2.79
N TRP A 263 -22.96 -20.56 1.63
CA TRP A 263 -24.41 -20.77 1.51
C TRP A 263 -24.90 -21.98 2.31
N ASN A 264 -24.06 -23.01 2.43
CA ASN A 264 -24.38 -24.24 3.18
C ASN A 264 -24.15 -24.11 4.70
N LYS A 265 -23.60 -22.99 5.20
CA LYS A 265 -23.44 -22.71 6.65
C LYS A 265 -24.51 -21.76 7.20
N LYS A 266 -25.47 -21.32 6.39
CA LYS A 266 -26.68 -20.59 6.78
C LYS A 266 -27.89 -21.53 6.78
#